data_cfff6cff040b4c227371af8c96af77e7
#
_entry.id   cfff6cff040b4c227371af8c96af77e7
#
_cell.length_a   1.000
_cell.length_b   1.000
_cell.length_c   1.000
_cell.angle_alpha   90.00
_cell.angle_beta   90.00
_cell.angle_gamma   90.00
#
_symmetry.space_group_name_H-M   'P 1'
#
loop_
_entity.id
_entity.type
_entity.pdbx_description
1 polymer ?
#
loop_
_entity_poly.entity_id
_entity_poly.type
_entity_poly.pdbx_seq_one_letter_code
_entity_poly.pdbx_strand_id
1 'polypeptide(L)'
;MRMYCKFLILMFLAGSVAQAANWPHWRGPYFNGSTDEKNLPSDWSQTEGIAWSVDLPGSSAATPIIFKDRIFLSGVDSDKDMLLAMCFDRTSGKLLWRHEIAKGISHDGRSTFAASSPVTDGKVVVFFYANGDLVCFDMNGNRQWARNLHEDYGEFAFNWTFASSPTLFNDRLYVQVLQRDVPVRGRGLTDRKNDSYILAANPATGKDLWRQIRPSEAQAEALEAYSTPVPYSLGGKEQLLVVGGDVLTGHDLKTGEELWRWGTWNPRRIGHWRHVPSPVAGDDIVLVCAPKNDPIYAIRPKGTGVLDDSAVAWVSRDVREISSDVPTPAFYDGDFFVLSDLRKYLSRVEPKTGKAKWTIKTPGSAKYEASPLAADGKIYIIDHAGEAAVIDAANGDVLKVIPMDKVSGQQVVRASISAAYGQLFIRTTSRLYCVGK
;
A
#
# COMPACT_ATOMS: atom_id res chain seq x y z
N MET A 1 62.78 -30.66 26.17
CA MET A 1 62.37 -30.46 24.82
C MET A 1 60.85 -30.19 24.84
N ARG A 2 60.47 -28.91 24.86
CA ARG A 2 59.00 -28.48 24.90
C ARG A 2 58.56 -28.17 23.51
N MET A 3 57.57 -28.93 23.04
CA MET A 3 56.96 -28.78 21.75
C MET A 3 55.77 -27.78 21.84
N TYR A 4 55.91 -26.60 21.23
CA TYR A 4 54.80 -25.61 21.12
C TYR A 4 53.94 -25.97 19.94
N CYS A 5 52.68 -26.36 20.22
CA CYS A 5 51.65 -26.56 19.21
C CYS A 5 51.00 -25.18 18.90
N LYS A 6 51.25 -24.64 17.72
CA LYS A 6 50.58 -23.41 17.25
C LYS A 6 49.19 -23.80 16.69
N PHE A 7 48.12 -23.46 17.40
CA PHE A 7 46.76 -23.51 16.88
C PHE A 7 46.55 -22.31 15.95
N LEU A 8 46.30 -22.59 14.68
CA LEU A 8 45.87 -21.63 13.69
C LEU A 8 44.34 -21.52 13.78
N ILE A 9 43.85 -20.41 14.35
CA ILE A 9 42.40 -20.10 14.34
C ILE A 9 42.08 -19.50 12.98
N LEU A 10 41.42 -20.30 12.12
CA LEU A 10 40.78 -19.80 10.91
C LEU A 10 39.49 -19.07 11.31
N MET A 11 39.50 -17.74 11.29
CA MET A 11 38.29 -16.93 11.34
C MET A 11 37.55 -17.08 10.00
N PHE A 12 36.47 -17.86 9.98
CA PHE A 12 35.47 -17.78 8.91
C PHE A 12 34.73 -16.45 9.05
N LEU A 13 35.05 -15.50 8.21
CA LEU A 13 34.17 -14.37 7.93
C LEU A 13 32.92 -14.92 7.23
N ALA A 14 31.87 -15.21 7.98
CA ALA A 14 30.56 -15.40 7.46
C ALA A 14 30.08 -14.04 6.93
N GLY A 15 30.35 -13.76 5.65
CA GLY A 15 29.68 -12.69 4.94
C GLY A 15 28.19 -12.98 4.98
N SER A 16 27.41 -12.18 5.71
CA SER A 16 25.95 -12.19 5.60
C SER A 16 25.60 -11.85 4.15
N VAL A 17 25.29 -12.85 3.36
CA VAL A 17 24.62 -12.64 2.08
C VAL A 17 23.29 -11.99 2.42
N ALA A 18 23.14 -10.70 2.13
CA ALA A 18 21.87 -10.00 2.26
C ALA A 18 20.85 -10.82 1.45
N GLN A 19 19.93 -11.48 2.12
CA GLN A 19 18.92 -12.30 1.47
C GLN A 19 17.98 -11.32 0.76
N ALA A 20 18.01 -11.33 -0.58
CA ALA A 20 17.16 -10.51 -1.41
C ALA A 20 15.70 -10.68 -0.96
N ALA A 21 15.04 -9.58 -0.65
CA ALA A 21 13.71 -9.59 -0.07
C ALA A 21 12.63 -9.58 -1.16
N ASN A 22 11.55 -10.34 -0.94
CA ASN A 22 10.34 -10.23 -1.74
C ASN A 22 9.62 -8.91 -1.45
N TRP A 23 8.72 -8.51 -2.36
CA TRP A 23 7.74 -7.42 -2.15
C TRP A 23 6.32 -8.00 -2.18
N PRO A 24 5.87 -8.72 -1.12
CA PRO A 24 4.69 -9.58 -1.19
C PRO A 24 3.36 -8.87 -0.98
N HIS A 25 3.38 -7.58 -0.57
CA HIS A 25 2.23 -6.75 -0.25
C HIS A 25 2.37 -5.38 -0.89
N TRP A 26 1.26 -4.65 -1.02
CA TRP A 26 1.26 -3.29 -1.56
C TRP A 26 2.32 -2.35 -0.94
N ARG A 27 2.56 -2.42 0.36
CA ARG A 27 3.59 -1.60 1.06
C ARG A 27 4.86 -2.37 1.43
N GLY A 28 5.15 -3.44 0.69
CA GLY A 28 6.37 -4.23 0.87
C GLY A 28 6.39 -5.14 2.11
N PRO A 29 7.54 -5.75 2.41
CA PRO A 29 7.64 -6.79 3.43
C PRO A 29 7.30 -6.31 4.84
N TYR A 30 7.45 -5.01 5.11
CA TYR A 30 7.22 -4.41 6.43
C TYR A 30 5.91 -3.60 6.52
N PHE A 31 5.05 -3.63 5.50
CA PHE A 31 3.78 -2.89 5.42
C PHE A 31 3.92 -1.36 5.56
N ASN A 32 5.12 -0.83 5.50
CA ASN A 32 5.45 0.57 5.78
C ASN A 32 6.11 1.31 4.60
N GLY A 33 6.18 0.69 3.42
CA GLY A 33 6.76 1.28 2.22
C GLY A 33 8.28 1.17 2.13
N SER A 34 8.91 0.33 2.96
CA SER A 34 10.35 0.12 2.90
C SER A 34 10.74 -1.34 2.70
N THR A 35 12.01 -1.55 2.38
CA THR A 35 12.68 -2.84 2.29
C THR A 35 14.16 -2.70 2.61
N ASP A 36 14.80 -3.81 3.01
CA ASP A 36 16.25 -3.89 3.24
C ASP A 36 17.06 -4.13 1.97
N GLU A 37 16.42 -4.11 0.78
CA GLU A 37 17.10 -4.25 -0.50
C GLU A 37 18.25 -3.25 -0.63
N LYS A 38 19.33 -3.69 -1.25
CA LYS A 38 20.56 -2.92 -1.49
C LYS A 38 20.88 -2.89 -2.98
N ASN A 39 21.79 -1.98 -3.34
CA ASN A 39 22.25 -1.78 -4.72
C ASN A 39 21.10 -1.47 -5.70
N LEU A 40 20.06 -0.82 -5.22
CA LEU A 40 18.95 -0.40 -6.05
C LEU A 40 19.38 0.71 -7.03
N PRO A 41 18.86 0.69 -8.26
CA PRO A 41 19.18 1.71 -9.29
C PRO A 41 18.91 3.13 -8.78
N SER A 42 19.87 4.03 -9.04
CA SER A 42 19.74 5.47 -8.79
C SER A 42 19.73 6.28 -10.07
N ASP A 43 20.11 5.66 -11.17
CA ASP A 43 20.14 6.29 -12.51
C ASP A 43 19.70 5.27 -13.56
N TRP A 44 18.78 5.68 -14.42
CA TRP A 44 18.34 4.94 -15.60
C TRP A 44 17.66 5.94 -16.57
N SER A 45 17.35 5.47 -17.76
CA SER A 45 16.55 6.19 -18.76
C SER A 45 15.47 5.27 -19.32
N GLN A 46 14.73 5.72 -20.33
CA GLN A 46 13.76 4.86 -21.02
C GLN A 46 14.42 3.70 -21.79
N THR A 47 15.73 3.79 -22.06
CA THR A 47 16.47 2.83 -22.89
C THR A 47 17.68 2.23 -22.18
N GLU A 48 18.20 2.86 -21.14
CA GLU A 48 19.37 2.40 -20.39
C GLU A 48 18.99 2.06 -18.95
N GLY A 49 19.57 1.01 -18.42
CA GLY A 49 19.27 0.52 -17.05
C GLY A 49 17.92 -0.21 -16.93
N ILE A 50 17.19 -0.42 -18.04
CA ILE A 50 15.98 -1.23 -18.11
C ILE A 50 16.39 -2.66 -18.46
N ALA A 51 16.14 -3.60 -17.52
CA ALA A 51 16.36 -5.02 -17.79
C ALA A 51 15.36 -5.56 -18.83
N TRP A 52 14.11 -5.16 -18.68
CA TRP A 52 13.03 -5.45 -19.63
C TRP A 52 11.83 -4.51 -19.40
N SER A 53 10.98 -4.40 -20.40
CA SER A 53 9.65 -3.79 -20.29
C SER A 53 8.63 -4.58 -21.09
N VAL A 54 7.37 -4.58 -20.63
CA VAL A 54 6.27 -5.26 -21.31
C VAL A 54 5.05 -4.34 -21.36
N ASP A 55 4.32 -4.41 -22.48
CA ASP A 55 3.07 -3.68 -22.65
C ASP A 55 1.96 -4.33 -21.80
N LEU A 56 1.12 -3.49 -21.21
CA LEU A 56 -0.05 -3.88 -20.44
C LEU A 56 -1.32 -3.56 -21.21
N PRO A 57 -2.34 -4.42 -21.14
CA PRO A 57 -3.57 -4.25 -21.94
C PRO A 57 -4.50 -3.14 -21.41
N GLY A 58 -4.13 -2.51 -20.29
CA GLY A 58 -4.88 -1.37 -19.75
C GLY A 58 -4.31 -0.83 -18.45
N SER A 59 -4.77 0.37 -18.11
CA SER A 59 -4.32 1.12 -16.95
C SER A 59 -4.94 0.58 -15.65
N SER A 60 -4.18 0.61 -14.55
CA SER A 60 -4.67 0.34 -13.20
C SER A 60 -3.73 0.96 -12.15
N ALA A 61 -4.25 1.20 -10.95
CA ALA A 61 -3.49 1.72 -9.83
C ALA A 61 -2.75 0.63 -9.01
N ALA A 62 -2.97 -0.66 -9.31
CA ALA A 62 -2.35 -1.76 -8.57
C ALA A 62 -0.82 -1.73 -8.68
N THR A 63 -0.14 -1.78 -7.54
CA THR A 63 1.32 -1.90 -7.44
C THR A 63 1.74 -3.35 -7.76
N PRO A 64 2.82 -3.56 -8.50
CA PRO A 64 3.38 -4.89 -8.74
C PRO A 64 3.81 -5.55 -7.43
N ILE A 65 3.48 -6.84 -7.26
CA ILE A 65 3.88 -7.66 -6.12
C ILE A 65 4.89 -8.69 -6.59
N ILE A 66 6.00 -8.82 -5.88
CA ILE A 66 7.12 -9.66 -6.28
C ILE A 66 7.36 -10.75 -5.23
N PHE A 67 7.40 -11.99 -5.69
CA PHE A 67 7.78 -13.13 -4.86
C PHE A 67 8.67 -14.10 -5.65
N LYS A 68 9.94 -14.19 -5.26
CA LYS A 68 10.98 -14.96 -5.97
C LYS A 68 11.08 -14.56 -7.44
N ASP A 69 10.81 -15.49 -8.35
CA ASP A 69 10.86 -15.33 -9.80
C ASP A 69 9.55 -14.84 -10.44
N ARG A 70 8.57 -14.42 -9.63
CA ARG A 70 7.23 -14.06 -10.10
C ARG A 70 6.84 -12.63 -9.75
N ILE A 71 6.14 -11.99 -10.67
CA ILE A 71 5.49 -10.70 -10.48
C ILE A 71 3.99 -10.90 -10.67
N PHE A 72 3.20 -10.49 -9.69
CA PHE A 72 1.74 -10.55 -9.76
C PHE A 72 1.16 -9.15 -9.91
N LEU A 73 0.15 -9.01 -10.76
CA LEU A 73 -0.42 -7.73 -11.11
C LEU A 73 -1.92 -7.83 -11.40
N SER A 74 -2.73 -7.08 -10.67
CA SER A 74 -4.12 -6.81 -11.04
C SER A 74 -4.15 -5.85 -12.23
N GLY A 75 -4.99 -6.08 -13.22
CA GLY A 75 -5.08 -5.22 -14.39
C GLY A 75 -6.43 -5.30 -15.08
N VAL A 76 -6.52 -4.61 -16.19
CA VAL A 76 -7.69 -4.62 -17.08
C VAL A 76 -7.26 -4.85 -18.52
N ASP A 77 -8.13 -5.46 -19.30
CA ASP A 77 -8.10 -5.46 -20.77
C ASP A 77 -9.15 -4.42 -21.21
N SER A 78 -8.66 -3.25 -21.62
CA SER A 78 -9.55 -2.14 -21.98
C SER A 78 -10.35 -2.41 -23.25
N ASP A 79 -9.81 -3.20 -24.18
CA ASP A 79 -10.46 -3.52 -25.45
C ASP A 79 -11.58 -4.54 -25.26
N LYS A 80 -11.43 -5.44 -24.26
CA LYS A 80 -12.42 -6.48 -23.97
C LYS A 80 -13.35 -6.15 -22.81
N ASP A 81 -13.16 -5.00 -22.14
CA ASP A 81 -13.86 -4.62 -20.92
C ASP A 81 -13.76 -5.70 -19.82
N MET A 82 -12.53 -6.19 -19.55
CA MET A 82 -12.28 -7.37 -18.73
C MET A 82 -11.29 -7.11 -17.60
N LEU A 83 -11.58 -7.59 -16.38
CA LEU A 83 -10.67 -7.61 -15.24
C LEU A 83 -9.68 -8.79 -15.40
N LEU A 84 -8.40 -8.52 -15.08
CA LEU A 84 -7.31 -9.46 -15.27
C LEU A 84 -6.51 -9.71 -13.99
N ALA A 85 -6.24 -11.00 -13.72
CA ALA A 85 -5.16 -11.43 -12.84
C ALA A 85 -3.99 -11.91 -13.70
N MET A 86 -2.79 -11.39 -13.48
CA MET A 86 -1.62 -11.65 -14.30
C MET A 86 -0.41 -12.03 -13.46
N CYS A 87 0.42 -12.92 -14.01
CA CYS A 87 1.73 -13.28 -13.48
C CYS A 87 2.78 -13.23 -14.57
N PHE A 88 3.89 -12.55 -14.25
CA PHE A 88 5.04 -12.43 -15.14
C PHE A 88 6.27 -13.08 -14.51
N ASP A 89 7.17 -13.58 -15.33
CA ASP A 89 8.52 -13.95 -14.91
C ASP A 89 9.33 -12.70 -14.58
N ARG A 90 9.92 -12.67 -13.39
CA ARG A 90 10.66 -11.49 -12.90
C ARG A 90 11.91 -11.19 -13.71
N THR A 91 12.58 -12.21 -14.22
CA THR A 91 13.89 -12.05 -14.91
C THR A 91 13.74 -11.63 -16.36
N SER A 92 12.66 -12.05 -17.02
CA SER A 92 12.46 -11.83 -18.45
C SER A 92 11.27 -10.95 -18.82
N GLY A 93 10.37 -10.68 -17.88
CA GLY A 93 9.10 -9.99 -18.14
C GLY A 93 8.08 -10.84 -18.90
N LYS A 94 8.39 -12.12 -19.19
CA LYS A 94 7.49 -13.00 -19.92
C LYS A 94 6.20 -13.23 -19.13
N LEU A 95 5.04 -13.08 -19.78
CA LEU A 95 3.76 -13.47 -19.21
C LEU A 95 3.75 -14.99 -18.99
N LEU A 96 3.61 -15.43 -17.73
CA LEU A 96 3.53 -16.84 -17.34
C LEU A 96 2.10 -17.35 -17.40
N TRP A 97 1.16 -16.56 -16.84
CA TRP A 97 -0.27 -16.85 -16.91
C TRP A 97 -1.11 -15.57 -16.79
N ARG A 98 -2.30 -15.61 -17.36
CA ARG A 98 -3.31 -14.58 -17.30
C ARG A 98 -4.69 -15.20 -17.17
N HIS A 99 -5.51 -14.65 -16.27
CA HIS A 99 -6.91 -15.06 -16.12
C HIS A 99 -7.82 -13.85 -16.32
N GLU A 100 -8.87 -14.05 -17.08
CA GLU A 100 -10.01 -13.16 -17.20
C GLU A 100 -10.93 -13.45 -16.01
N ILE A 101 -11.23 -12.42 -15.20
CA ILE A 101 -11.96 -12.56 -13.94
C ILE A 101 -13.44 -12.22 -14.13
N ALA A 102 -13.75 -11.02 -14.58
CA ALA A 102 -15.12 -10.54 -14.78
C ALA A 102 -15.16 -9.43 -15.83
N LYS A 103 -16.32 -9.23 -16.44
CA LYS A 103 -16.62 -8.08 -17.31
C LYS A 103 -16.90 -6.82 -16.49
N GLY A 104 -16.66 -5.67 -17.11
CA GLY A 104 -16.82 -4.36 -16.50
C GLY A 104 -15.57 -3.93 -15.76
N ILE A 105 -14.88 -2.90 -16.24
CA ILE A 105 -13.60 -2.48 -15.69
C ILE A 105 -13.67 -1.24 -14.80
N SER A 106 -14.75 -0.48 -14.84
CA SER A 106 -14.91 0.74 -14.04
C SER A 106 -16.36 1.21 -13.99
N HIS A 107 -16.66 2.06 -13.03
CA HIS A 107 -17.92 2.81 -12.94
C HIS A 107 -17.70 4.33 -12.83
N ASP A 108 -16.46 4.78 -12.80
CA ASP A 108 -16.08 6.19 -12.79
C ASP A 108 -14.82 6.43 -13.64
N GLY A 109 -14.55 7.69 -13.95
CA GLY A 109 -13.38 8.07 -14.77
C GLY A 109 -12.06 8.17 -14.00
N ARG A 110 -12.04 7.86 -12.70
CA ARG A 110 -10.83 8.02 -11.88
C ARG A 110 -9.98 6.77 -11.78
N SER A 111 -10.63 5.61 -11.67
CA SER A 111 -9.92 4.35 -11.44
C SER A 111 -10.66 3.18 -12.09
N THR A 112 -9.96 2.05 -12.17
CA THR A 112 -10.54 0.78 -12.60
C THR A 112 -10.83 -0.11 -11.40
N PHE A 113 -11.70 -1.10 -11.55
CA PHE A 113 -11.99 -2.09 -10.52
C PHE A 113 -10.77 -2.93 -10.12
N ALA A 114 -9.70 -2.90 -10.91
CA ALA A 114 -8.43 -3.57 -10.63
C ALA A 114 -7.43 -2.68 -9.85
N ALA A 115 -7.89 -1.67 -9.09
CA ALA A 115 -7.02 -0.73 -8.37
C ALA A 115 -6.29 -1.37 -7.17
N SER A 116 -6.89 -2.38 -6.54
CA SER A 116 -6.28 -3.09 -5.41
C SER A 116 -5.08 -3.93 -5.87
N SER A 117 -3.97 -3.83 -5.14
CA SER A 117 -2.78 -4.65 -5.39
C SER A 117 -3.02 -6.07 -4.90
N PRO A 118 -2.55 -7.11 -5.60
CA PRO A 118 -2.61 -8.47 -5.11
C PRO A 118 -1.72 -8.67 -3.87
N VAL A 119 -1.84 -9.83 -3.23
CA VAL A 119 -1.03 -10.19 -2.07
C VAL A 119 -0.65 -11.66 -2.13
N THR A 120 0.54 -12.04 -1.63
CA THR A 120 1.02 -13.42 -1.62
C THR A 120 1.81 -13.76 -0.36
N ASP A 121 1.73 -15.02 0.07
CA ASP A 121 2.59 -15.63 1.09
C ASP A 121 3.63 -16.61 0.48
N GLY A 122 3.66 -16.70 -0.85
CA GLY A 122 4.50 -17.62 -1.60
C GLY A 122 3.91 -19.02 -1.77
N LYS A 123 2.73 -19.31 -1.21
CA LYS A 123 1.93 -20.51 -1.45
C LYS A 123 0.75 -20.19 -2.35
N VAL A 124 0.08 -19.08 -2.05
CA VAL A 124 -1.07 -18.57 -2.82
C VAL A 124 -0.86 -17.11 -3.19
N VAL A 125 -1.58 -16.65 -4.19
CA VAL A 125 -1.74 -15.25 -4.53
C VAL A 125 -3.22 -14.90 -4.60
N VAL A 126 -3.60 -13.82 -3.93
CA VAL A 126 -4.99 -13.35 -3.85
C VAL A 126 -5.13 -12.02 -4.55
N PHE A 127 -6.13 -11.92 -5.43
CA PHE A 127 -6.53 -10.73 -6.15
C PHE A 127 -7.89 -10.27 -5.65
N PHE A 128 -8.05 -8.96 -5.47
CA PHE A 128 -9.30 -8.36 -5.05
C PHE A 128 -9.69 -7.22 -6.00
N TYR A 129 -10.95 -7.15 -6.36
CA TYR A 129 -11.48 -6.18 -7.30
C TYR A 129 -12.63 -5.38 -6.70
N ALA A 130 -12.82 -4.15 -7.17
CA ALA A 130 -13.85 -3.25 -6.64
C ALA A 130 -15.30 -3.70 -6.93
N ASN A 131 -15.50 -4.65 -7.84
CA ASN A 131 -16.79 -5.31 -8.09
C ASN A 131 -17.09 -6.45 -7.09
N GLY A 132 -16.27 -6.58 -6.04
CA GLY A 132 -16.43 -7.59 -4.99
C GLY A 132 -15.72 -8.91 -5.24
N ASP A 133 -15.18 -9.16 -6.44
CA ASP A 133 -14.49 -10.41 -6.74
C ASP A 133 -13.20 -10.55 -5.95
N LEU A 134 -13.10 -11.62 -5.19
CA LEU A 134 -11.93 -12.04 -4.42
C LEU A 134 -11.52 -13.43 -4.91
N VAL A 135 -10.36 -13.54 -5.58
CA VAL A 135 -9.93 -14.74 -6.29
C VAL A 135 -8.53 -15.16 -5.86
N CYS A 136 -8.35 -16.43 -5.59
CA CYS A 136 -7.09 -17.02 -5.16
C CYS A 136 -6.58 -18.03 -6.18
N PHE A 137 -5.29 -17.93 -6.48
CA PHE A 137 -4.56 -18.88 -7.30
C PHE A 137 -3.35 -19.44 -6.53
N ASP A 138 -2.88 -20.62 -6.92
CA ASP A 138 -1.54 -21.05 -6.56
C ASP A 138 -0.49 -20.26 -7.37
N MET A 139 0.77 -20.45 -7.06
CA MET A 139 1.86 -19.74 -7.74
C MET A 139 1.97 -20.08 -9.24
N ASN A 140 1.35 -21.18 -9.71
CA ASN A 140 1.33 -21.62 -11.10
C ASN A 140 0.09 -21.12 -11.87
N GLY A 141 -0.83 -20.42 -11.19
CA GLY A 141 -2.05 -19.90 -11.79
C GLY A 141 -3.24 -20.85 -11.74
N ASN A 142 -3.16 -21.97 -11.02
CA ASN A 142 -4.33 -22.82 -10.80
C ASN A 142 -5.24 -22.17 -9.78
N ARG A 143 -6.50 -21.90 -10.14
CA ARG A 143 -7.49 -21.30 -9.25
C ARG A 143 -7.81 -22.23 -8.09
N GLN A 144 -7.58 -21.76 -6.88
CA GLN A 144 -7.85 -22.49 -5.63
C GLN A 144 -9.28 -22.25 -5.16
N TRP A 145 -9.70 -21.00 -5.15
CA TRP A 145 -11.06 -20.58 -4.82
C TRP A 145 -11.37 -19.21 -5.40
N ALA A 146 -12.65 -18.91 -5.48
CA ALA A 146 -13.18 -17.58 -5.81
C ALA A 146 -14.47 -17.35 -5.02
N ARG A 147 -14.72 -16.10 -4.63
CA ARG A 147 -15.97 -15.63 -4.02
C ARG A 147 -16.21 -14.18 -4.42
N ASN A 148 -17.43 -13.70 -4.22
CA ASN A 148 -17.77 -12.31 -4.46
C ASN A 148 -18.35 -11.69 -3.18
N LEU A 149 -17.68 -10.67 -2.63
CA LEU A 149 -18.09 -10.03 -1.37
C LEU A 149 -19.38 -9.20 -1.51
N HIS A 150 -19.77 -8.80 -2.74
CA HIS A 150 -21.07 -8.19 -2.99
C HIS A 150 -22.22 -9.21 -2.83
N GLU A 151 -21.99 -10.45 -3.26
CA GLU A 151 -22.95 -11.54 -3.08
C GLU A 151 -23.04 -11.96 -1.61
N ASP A 152 -21.90 -11.98 -0.91
CA ASP A 152 -21.83 -12.42 0.47
C ASP A 152 -22.40 -11.40 1.47
N TYR A 153 -22.13 -10.09 1.25
CA TYR A 153 -22.40 -9.03 2.24
C TYR A 153 -23.13 -7.81 1.71
N GLY A 154 -23.42 -7.77 0.43
CA GLY A 154 -24.05 -6.65 -0.27
C GLY A 154 -23.09 -5.81 -1.10
N GLU A 155 -23.64 -5.17 -2.11
CA GLU A 155 -22.88 -4.29 -2.99
C GLU A 155 -22.22 -3.15 -2.22
N PHE A 156 -21.00 -2.79 -2.60
CA PHE A 156 -20.24 -1.74 -1.93
C PHE A 156 -20.81 -0.35 -2.19
N ALA A 157 -21.08 0.40 -1.12
CA ALA A 157 -21.63 1.76 -1.13
C ALA A 157 -20.53 2.83 -1.09
N PHE A 158 -19.80 3.02 -2.20
CA PHE A 158 -18.73 4.01 -2.34
C PHE A 158 -19.08 5.07 -3.39
N ASN A 159 -18.64 6.31 -3.15
CA ASN A 159 -18.76 7.39 -4.14
C ASN A 159 -17.77 7.20 -5.30
N TRP A 160 -16.55 6.74 -5.00
CA TRP A 160 -15.50 6.43 -5.97
C TRP A 160 -15.21 4.93 -6.00
N THR A 161 -14.39 4.50 -6.97
CA THR A 161 -13.98 3.10 -7.07
C THR A 161 -13.24 2.65 -5.82
N PHE A 162 -13.69 1.56 -5.20
CA PHE A 162 -13.02 0.90 -4.08
C PHE A 162 -11.59 0.49 -4.46
N ALA A 163 -10.61 0.71 -3.57
CA ALA A 163 -9.19 0.49 -3.86
C ALA A 163 -8.38 -0.09 -2.70
N SER A 164 -9.01 -0.46 -1.58
CA SER A 164 -8.33 -1.11 -0.47
C SER A 164 -7.73 -2.44 -0.92
N SER A 165 -6.44 -2.66 -0.67
CA SER A 165 -5.77 -3.91 -0.98
C SER A 165 -5.99 -4.94 0.13
N PRO A 166 -6.05 -6.24 -0.16
CA PRO A 166 -6.02 -7.27 0.87
C PRO A 166 -4.65 -7.35 1.54
N THR A 167 -4.61 -7.89 2.74
CA THR A 167 -3.39 -8.09 3.53
C THR A 167 -3.29 -9.55 3.96
N LEU A 168 -2.14 -10.19 3.69
CA LEU A 168 -1.83 -11.53 4.20
C LEU A 168 -0.82 -11.43 5.35
N PHE A 169 -1.21 -11.95 6.50
CA PHE A 169 -0.33 -11.95 7.67
C PHE A 169 -0.74 -13.09 8.64
N ASN A 170 0.24 -13.83 9.15
CA ASN A 170 0.04 -14.94 10.11
C ASN A 170 -1.07 -15.91 9.67
N ASP A 171 -0.97 -16.44 8.44
CA ASP A 171 -1.90 -17.39 7.83
C ASP A 171 -3.37 -16.89 7.81
N ARG A 172 -3.58 -15.59 7.69
CA ARG A 172 -4.89 -14.94 7.52
C ARG A 172 -4.86 -13.90 6.42
N LEU A 173 -5.94 -13.90 5.67
CA LEU A 173 -6.24 -12.87 4.67
C LEU A 173 -7.18 -11.84 5.30
N TYR A 174 -6.73 -10.59 5.41
CA TYR A 174 -7.55 -9.49 5.94
C TYR A 174 -8.03 -8.60 4.80
N VAL A 175 -9.30 -8.23 4.86
CA VAL A 175 -9.94 -7.27 3.97
C VAL A 175 -10.74 -6.28 4.82
N GLN A 176 -10.68 -4.99 4.50
CA GLN A 176 -11.57 -4.01 5.08
C GLN A 176 -12.50 -3.41 4.02
N VAL A 177 -13.75 -3.19 4.40
CA VAL A 177 -14.74 -2.45 3.61
C VAL A 177 -15.33 -1.40 4.53
N LEU A 178 -14.83 -0.16 4.44
CA LEU A 178 -15.34 0.97 5.22
C LEU A 178 -16.10 1.87 4.25
N GLN A 179 -17.41 1.87 4.34
CA GLN A 179 -18.31 2.36 3.32
C GLN A 179 -19.43 3.23 3.90
N ARG A 180 -20.18 3.91 3.06
CA ARG A 180 -21.39 4.61 3.49
C ARG A 180 -22.44 3.65 4.01
N ASP A 181 -23.14 4.10 5.02
CA ASP A 181 -24.25 3.35 5.62
C ASP A 181 -25.56 3.39 4.78
N VAL A 182 -25.59 4.25 3.76
CA VAL A 182 -26.70 4.42 2.81
C VAL A 182 -26.24 4.19 1.37
N PRO A 183 -27.14 3.87 0.42
CA PRO A 183 -26.78 3.73 -0.99
C PRO A 183 -26.14 4.99 -1.57
N VAL A 184 -25.17 4.80 -2.48
CA VAL A 184 -24.45 5.88 -3.17
C VAL A 184 -24.50 5.65 -4.67
N ARG A 185 -25.04 6.60 -5.43
CA ARG A 185 -25.12 6.53 -6.90
C ARG A 185 -25.73 5.21 -7.40
N GLY A 186 -26.76 4.71 -6.69
CA GLY A 186 -27.45 3.45 -7.02
C GLY A 186 -26.73 2.18 -6.58
N ARG A 187 -25.60 2.26 -5.86
CA ARG A 187 -24.84 1.13 -5.32
C ARG A 187 -25.03 1.02 -3.82
N GLY A 188 -24.99 -0.19 -3.30
CA GLY A 188 -25.22 -0.50 -1.89
C GLY A 188 -26.63 -1.04 -1.63
N LEU A 189 -26.84 -1.57 -0.43
CA LEU A 189 -28.12 -2.11 0.01
C LEU A 189 -29.15 -1.00 0.21
N THR A 190 -30.38 -1.22 -0.25
CA THR A 190 -31.49 -0.26 -0.16
C THR A 190 -32.52 -0.62 0.91
N ASP A 191 -32.49 -1.86 1.40
CA ASP A 191 -33.44 -2.42 2.39
C ASP A 191 -32.92 -2.33 3.84
N ARG A 192 -31.62 -2.06 4.02
CA ARG A 192 -30.96 -1.91 5.32
C ARG A 192 -29.70 -1.08 5.21
N LYS A 193 -29.06 -0.77 6.32
CA LYS A 193 -27.76 -0.10 6.35
C LYS A 193 -26.68 -0.96 5.73
N ASN A 194 -25.73 -0.32 5.03
CA ASN A 194 -24.48 -0.93 4.60
C ASN A 194 -23.49 -0.90 5.75
N ASP A 195 -23.15 -2.07 6.25
CA ASP A 195 -22.17 -2.17 7.34
C ASP A 195 -20.75 -1.91 6.85
N SER A 196 -20.00 -1.09 7.57
CA SER A 196 -18.54 -1.09 7.48
C SER A 196 -17.99 -2.26 8.29
N TYR A 197 -17.06 -3.02 7.71
CA TYR A 197 -16.54 -4.23 8.37
C TYR A 197 -15.08 -4.50 8.05
N ILE A 198 -14.49 -5.34 8.90
CA ILE A 198 -13.20 -6.00 8.68
C ILE A 198 -13.48 -7.50 8.61
N LEU A 199 -12.89 -8.16 7.64
CA LEU A 199 -13.01 -9.59 7.40
C LEU A 199 -11.63 -10.24 7.53
N ALA A 200 -11.53 -11.34 8.26
CA ALA A 200 -10.43 -12.28 8.14
C ALA A 200 -10.92 -13.58 7.51
N ALA A 201 -10.23 -14.04 6.49
CA ALA A 201 -10.51 -15.28 5.82
C ALA A 201 -9.28 -16.22 5.83
N ASN A 202 -9.54 -17.51 5.72
CA ASN A 202 -8.49 -18.50 5.53
C ASN A 202 -7.95 -18.38 4.09
N PRO A 203 -6.66 -18.08 3.86
CA PRO A 203 -6.12 -17.86 2.53
C PRO A 203 -6.16 -19.09 1.62
N ALA A 204 -6.14 -20.30 2.20
CA ALA A 204 -6.18 -21.53 1.40
C ALA A 204 -7.59 -21.92 0.93
N THR A 205 -8.64 -21.42 1.58
CA THR A 205 -10.04 -21.85 1.31
C THR A 205 -10.99 -20.70 0.99
N GLY A 206 -10.59 -19.45 1.26
CA GLY A 206 -11.46 -18.28 1.14
C GLY A 206 -12.56 -18.17 2.19
N LYS A 207 -12.68 -19.15 3.12
CA LYS A 207 -13.73 -19.16 4.14
C LYS A 207 -13.45 -18.15 5.26
N ASP A 208 -14.50 -17.52 5.76
CA ASP A 208 -14.39 -16.59 6.89
C ASP A 208 -13.85 -17.28 8.12
N LEU A 209 -12.91 -16.63 8.78
CA LEU A 209 -12.47 -16.91 10.13
C LEU A 209 -13.26 -16.06 11.12
N TRP A 210 -13.46 -14.79 10.79
CA TRP A 210 -14.32 -13.85 11.49
C TRP A 210 -14.65 -12.66 10.60
N ARG A 211 -15.79 -12.01 10.85
CA ARG A 211 -16.18 -10.72 10.29
C ARG A 211 -16.62 -9.81 11.43
N GLN A 212 -15.97 -8.68 11.57
CA GLN A 212 -16.23 -7.69 12.62
C GLN A 212 -16.83 -6.43 12.04
N ILE A 213 -18.02 -6.04 12.48
CA ILE A 213 -18.62 -4.74 12.16
C ILE A 213 -17.82 -3.66 12.86
N ARG A 214 -17.49 -2.59 12.12
CA ARG A 214 -16.70 -1.47 12.62
C ARG A 214 -17.50 -0.17 12.55
N PRO A 215 -18.27 0.15 13.58
CA PRO A 215 -19.09 1.34 13.63
C PRO A 215 -18.24 2.61 13.74
N SER A 216 -18.75 3.70 13.20
CA SER A 216 -18.15 5.04 13.24
C SER A 216 -19.25 6.09 13.36
N GLU A 217 -18.89 7.26 13.89
CA GLU A 217 -19.76 8.43 13.96
C GLU A 217 -19.53 9.39 12.77
N ALA A 218 -18.68 9.03 11.82
CA ALA A 218 -18.48 9.79 10.58
C ALA A 218 -19.78 9.92 9.80
N GLN A 219 -19.86 10.92 8.93
CA GLN A 219 -21.04 11.22 8.15
C GLN A 219 -20.74 11.24 6.65
N ALA A 220 -21.67 10.82 5.85
CA ALA A 220 -21.62 10.87 4.39
C ALA A 220 -20.30 10.26 3.83
N GLU A 221 -19.58 10.95 2.95
CA GLU A 221 -18.33 10.46 2.33
C GLU A 221 -17.19 10.23 3.35
N ALA A 222 -17.26 10.84 4.54
CA ALA A 222 -16.26 10.58 5.59
C ALA A 222 -16.34 9.15 6.17
N LEU A 223 -17.44 8.43 5.96
CA LEU A 223 -17.54 7.00 6.25
C LEU A 223 -16.68 6.14 5.31
N GLU A 224 -16.39 6.63 4.09
CA GLU A 224 -15.62 5.89 3.08
C GLU A 224 -14.13 5.94 3.38
N ALA A 225 -13.47 4.78 3.31
CA ALA A 225 -12.02 4.70 3.33
C ALA A 225 -11.49 3.75 2.25
N TYR A 226 -10.40 4.18 1.63
CA TYR A 226 -9.68 3.47 0.58
C TYR A 226 -8.33 2.95 1.07
N SER A 227 -8.08 3.08 2.37
CA SER A 227 -6.89 2.61 3.08
C SER A 227 -6.84 1.08 3.14
N THR A 228 -5.66 0.54 3.35
CA THR A 228 -5.42 -0.91 3.50
C THR A 228 -5.14 -1.21 4.97
N PRO A 229 -5.67 -2.30 5.53
CA PRO A 229 -5.37 -2.70 6.91
C PRO A 229 -3.91 -3.12 7.06
N VAL A 230 -3.24 -2.69 8.13
CA VAL A 230 -1.81 -2.89 8.35
C VAL A 230 -1.58 -3.68 9.64
N PRO A 231 -0.94 -4.87 9.59
CA PRO A 231 -0.50 -5.55 10.81
C PRO A 231 0.68 -4.79 11.43
N TYR A 232 0.67 -4.67 12.75
CA TYR A 232 1.74 -4.00 13.48
C TYR A 232 1.89 -4.58 14.89
N SER A 233 3.15 -4.69 15.35
CA SER A 233 3.44 -5.09 16.72
C SER A 233 3.56 -3.86 17.62
N LEU A 234 2.62 -3.70 18.53
CA LEU A 234 2.60 -2.63 19.52
C LEU A 234 2.77 -3.21 20.92
N GLY A 235 3.84 -2.79 21.62
CA GLY A 235 4.13 -3.31 22.96
C GLY A 235 4.28 -4.84 23.02
N GLY A 236 4.78 -5.46 21.94
CA GLY A 236 4.95 -6.91 21.81
C GLY A 236 3.67 -7.68 21.47
N LYS A 237 2.53 -6.98 21.23
CA LYS A 237 1.29 -7.58 20.74
C LYS A 237 1.05 -7.21 19.30
N GLU A 238 0.88 -8.23 18.47
CA GLU A 238 0.50 -8.04 17.07
C GLU A 238 -0.97 -7.65 16.97
N GLN A 239 -1.26 -6.61 16.20
CA GLN A 239 -2.58 -6.04 16.01
C GLN A 239 -2.79 -5.70 14.54
N LEU A 240 -4.04 -5.58 14.12
CA LEU A 240 -4.40 -5.04 12.82
C LEU A 240 -4.83 -3.58 12.98
N LEU A 241 -4.07 -2.67 12.40
CA LEU A 241 -4.41 -1.25 12.35
C LEU A 241 -5.35 -0.97 11.19
N VAL A 242 -6.44 -0.24 11.47
CA VAL A 242 -7.45 0.14 10.49
C VAL A 242 -7.79 1.61 10.66
N VAL A 243 -7.73 2.39 9.58
CA VAL A 243 -8.05 3.82 9.59
C VAL A 243 -9.12 4.17 8.56
N GLY A 244 -10.07 4.99 8.95
CA GLY A 244 -11.18 5.48 8.12
C GLY A 244 -12.42 5.70 8.96
N GLY A 245 -13.43 6.37 8.42
CA GLY A 245 -14.62 6.72 9.17
C GLY A 245 -14.31 7.58 10.39
N ASP A 246 -13.41 8.54 10.26
CA ASP A 246 -12.94 9.45 11.31
C ASP A 246 -12.27 8.78 12.52
N VAL A 247 -11.88 7.51 12.44
CA VAL A 247 -11.20 6.79 13.53
C VAL A 247 -10.05 5.92 13.04
N LEU A 248 -9.00 5.82 13.87
CA LEU A 248 -7.96 4.80 13.84
C LEU A 248 -8.30 3.76 14.90
N THR A 249 -8.24 2.47 14.55
CA THR A 249 -8.52 1.37 15.47
C THR A 249 -7.44 0.31 15.42
N GLY A 250 -7.18 -0.34 16.55
CA GLY A 250 -6.37 -1.55 16.65
C GLY A 250 -7.23 -2.75 16.96
N HIS A 251 -7.05 -3.85 16.24
CA HIS A 251 -7.86 -5.07 16.38
C HIS A 251 -6.99 -6.28 16.68
N ASP A 252 -7.53 -7.21 17.47
CA ASP A 252 -6.94 -8.51 17.67
C ASP A 252 -6.94 -9.30 16.35
N LEU A 253 -5.79 -9.84 15.96
CA LEU A 253 -5.65 -10.57 14.69
C LEU A 253 -6.46 -11.86 14.61
N LYS A 254 -6.71 -12.51 15.76
CA LYS A 254 -7.36 -13.83 15.81
C LYS A 254 -8.88 -13.74 15.88
N THR A 255 -9.39 -12.72 16.56
CA THR A 255 -10.83 -12.56 16.83
C THR A 255 -11.48 -11.40 16.09
N GLY A 256 -10.68 -10.43 15.64
CA GLY A 256 -11.15 -9.16 15.07
C GLY A 256 -11.67 -8.17 16.11
N GLU A 257 -11.66 -8.53 17.39
CA GLU A 257 -12.11 -7.66 18.48
C GLU A 257 -11.34 -6.32 18.45
N GLU A 258 -12.08 -5.22 18.58
CA GLU A 258 -11.48 -3.90 18.68
C GLU A 258 -10.87 -3.72 20.07
N LEU A 259 -9.54 -3.55 20.11
CA LEU A 259 -8.78 -3.38 21.33
C LEU A 259 -8.80 -1.94 21.82
N TRP A 260 -8.72 -1.01 20.88
CA TRP A 260 -8.73 0.44 21.14
C TRP A 260 -9.14 1.21 19.88
N ARG A 261 -9.59 2.46 20.08
CA ARG A 261 -9.87 3.44 19.04
C ARG A 261 -9.44 4.84 19.41
N TRP A 262 -9.05 5.61 18.43
CA TRP A 262 -8.77 7.03 18.52
C TRP A 262 -9.31 7.76 17.29
N GLY A 263 -9.94 8.93 17.47
CA GLY A 263 -10.51 9.67 16.34
C GLY A 263 -10.99 11.06 16.72
N THR A 264 -10.08 12.01 16.87
CA THR A 264 -10.41 13.39 17.23
C THR A 264 -10.08 14.40 16.13
N TRP A 265 -9.61 13.93 14.95
CA TRP A 265 -9.19 14.84 13.86
C TRP A 265 -10.35 15.51 13.11
N ASN A 266 -11.57 14.95 13.16
CA ASN A 266 -12.76 15.51 12.52
C ASN A 266 -13.86 15.84 13.53
N PRO A 267 -13.63 16.76 14.51
CA PRO A 267 -14.61 17.04 15.57
C PRO A 267 -15.89 17.70 15.04
N ARG A 268 -15.82 18.33 13.87
CA ARG A 268 -16.98 18.97 13.21
C ARG A 268 -17.77 18.03 12.31
N ARG A 269 -17.39 16.75 12.20
CA ARG A 269 -18.02 15.75 11.34
C ARG A 269 -18.18 16.23 9.90
N ILE A 270 -17.10 16.76 9.32
CA ILE A 270 -17.07 17.22 7.92
C ILE A 270 -17.30 16.03 7.00
N GLY A 271 -18.46 15.98 6.33
CA GLY A 271 -18.95 14.80 5.64
C GLY A 271 -18.27 14.46 4.32
N HIS A 272 -17.40 15.32 3.77
CA HIS A 272 -16.63 15.03 2.54
C HIS A 272 -15.16 14.62 2.80
N TRP A 273 -14.82 14.29 4.05
CA TRP A 273 -13.48 13.92 4.49
C TRP A 273 -13.23 12.40 4.39
N ARG A 274 -13.41 11.82 3.20
CA ARG A 274 -13.04 10.44 2.95
C ARG A 274 -11.56 10.19 3.24
N HIS A 275 -11.24 9.01 3.76
CA HIS A 275 -9.87 8.66 4.12
C HIS A 275 -9.21 7.80 3.02
N VAL A 276 -7.98 8.16 2.60
CA VAL A 276 -7.24 7.43 1.55
C VAL A 276 -5.94 6.81 2.05
N PRO A 277 -5.02 7.55 2.71
CA PRO A 277 -3.77 6.96 3.16
C PRO A 277 -3.99 5.83 4.18
N SER A 278 -3.22 4.76 4.09
CA SER A 278 -3.21 3.71 5.12
C SER A 278 -2.46 4.19 6.37
N PRO A 279 -2.70 3.59 7.54
CA PRO A 279 -1.87 3.88 8.70
C PRO A 279 -0.43 3.43 8.43
N VAL A 280 0.54 4.18 8.94
CA VAL A 280 1.95 3.79 8.89
C VAL A 280 2.49 3.82 10.30
N ALA A 281 3.14 2.75 10.70
CA ALA A 281 3.67 2.60 12.04
C ALA A 281 5.20 2.48 12.05
N GLY A 282 5.80 3.08 13.06
CA GLY A 282 7.24 3.00 13.35
C GLY A 282 7.54 3.61 14.72
N ASP A 283 8.48 3.04 15.46
CA ASP A 283 8.94 3.54 16.76
C ASP A 283 7.79 3.81 17.78
N ASP A 284 6.84 2.91 17.95
CA ASP A 284 5.64 3.06 18.79
C ASP A 284 4.67 4.20 18.37
N ILE A 285 4.90 4.80 17.23
CA ILE A 285 4.06 5.85 16.63
C ILE A 285 3.29 5.29 15.43
N VAL A 286 2.01 5.64 15.34
CA VAL A 286 1.17 5.41 14.16
C VAL A 286 0.78 6.75 13.57
N LEU A 287 1.09 6.98 12.30
CA LEU A 287 0.65 8.18 11.58
C LEU A 287 -0.76 8.01 11.03
N VAL A 288 -1.59 9.02 11.23
CA VAL A 288 -2.88 9.23 10.58
C VAL A 288 -2.82 10.52 9.77
N CYS A 289 -2.95 10.40 8.46
CA CYS A 289 -3.02 11.55 7.56
C CYS A 289 -4.47 12.01 7.48
N ALA A 290 -4.82 13.14 8.07
CA ALA A 290 -6.18 13.66 7.95
C ALA A 290 -6.48 14.06 6.49
N PRO A 291 -7.73 13.89 6.01
CA PRO A 291 -8.11 14.14 4.62
C PRO A 291 -7.89 15.58 4.16
N LYS A 292 -7.78 15.77 2.83
CA LYS A 292 -7.70 17.09 2.16
C LYS A 292 -6.45 17.90 2.55
N ASN A 293 -5.33 17.22 2.79
CA ASN A 293 -4.08 17.83 3.24
C ASN A 293 -4.22 18.63 4.56
N ASP A 294 -5.11 18.20 5.41
CA ASP A 294 -5.13 18.58 6.81
C ASP A 294 -3.93 17.96 7.56
N PRO A 295 -3.65 18.36 8.79
CA PRO A 295 -2.48 17.90 9.54
C PRO A 295 -2.39 16.36 9.64
N ILE A 296 -1.17 15.87 9.73
CA ILE A 296 -0.87 14.51 10.18
C ILE A 296 -0.91 14.49 11.70
N TYR A 297 -1.53 13.45 12.24
CA TYR A 297 -1.55 13.11 13.65
C TYR A 297 -0.64 11.91 13.88
N ALA A 298 0.29 12.05 14.81
CA ALA A 298 1.12 10.96 15.30
C ALA A 298 0.54 10.41 16.59
N ILE A 299 0.10 9.18 16.57
CA ILE A 299 -0.59 8.55 17.68
C ILE A 299 0.33 7.53 18.34
N ARG A 300 0.43 7.58 19.66
CA ARG A 300 1.05 6.55 20.49
C ARG A 300 -0.06 5.78 21.20
N PRO A 301 -0.62 4.73 20.61
CA PRO A 301 -1.73 4.04 21.20
C PRO A 301 -1.25 3.24 22.42
N LYS A 302 -1.63 3.71 23.59
CA LYS A 302 -1.39 3.05 24.89
C LYS A 302 -2.72 2.82 25.59
N GLY A 303 -2.94 1.60 26.06
CA GLY A 303 -4.20 1.25 26.74
C GLY A 303 -5.20 0.52 25.83
N THR A 304 -6.46 0.51 26.26
CA THR A 304 -7.59 -0.16 25.61
C THR A 304 -8.82 0.74 25.58
N GLY A 305 -9.80 0.41 24.74
CA GLY A 305 -11.04 1.19 24.62
C GLY A 305 -10.85 2.51 23.86
N VAL A 306 -11.61 3.53 24.21
CA VAL A 306 -11.53 4.85 23.57
C VAL A 306 -10.35 5.65 24.13
N LEU A 307 -9.40 5.95 23.27
CA LEU A 307 -8.23 6.75 23.62
C LEU A 307 -8.58 8.25 23.45
N ASP A 308 -8.11 9.06 24.38
CA ASP A 308 -8.23 10.51 24.34
C ASP A 308 -6.99 11.17 23.68
N ASP A 309 -6.94 12.51 23.77
CA ASP A 309 -5.85 13.30 23.17
C ASP A 309 -4.48 13.07 23.81
N SER A 310 -4.38 12.38 24.97
CA SER A 310 -3.09 12.00 25.56
C SER A 310 -2.36 10.94 24.70
N ALA A 311 -3.06 10.26 23.82
CA ALA A 311 -2.47 9.37 22.82
C ALA A 311 -1.77 10.13 21.67
N VAL A 312 -2.04 11.44 21.51
CA VAL A 312 -1.42 12.26 20.45
C VAL A 312 -0.01 12.65 20.87
N ALA A 313 0.99 12.16 20.15
CA ALA A 313 2.38 12.54 20.37
C ALA A 313 2.69 13.93 19.80
N TRP A 314 2.21 14.20 18.59
CA TRP A 314 2.33 15.49 17.91
C TRP A 314 1.33 15.62 16.75
N VAL A 315 1.15 16.85 16.27
CA VAL A 315 0.31 17.18 15.10
C VAL A 315 1.05 18.18 14.23
N SER A 316 1.05 18.01 12.91
CA SER A 316 1.77 18.87 11.96
C SER A 316 1.05 20.18 11.60
N ARG A 317 0.25 20.75 12.51
CA ARG A 317 -0.62 21.92 12.23
C ARG A 317 0.10 23.12 11.65
N ASP A 318 1.29 23.40 12.14
CA ASP A 318 2.06 24.60 11.79
C ASP A 318 3.00 24.38 10.59
N VAL A 319 3.06 23.16 10.07
CA VAL A 319 3.93 22.75 8.95
C VAL A 319 3.09 22.09 7.86
N ARG A 320 2.52 22.93 7.00
CA ARG A 320 1.59 22.49 5.95
C ARG A 320 2.22 21.55 4.91
N GLU A 321 3.53 21.55 4.76
CA GLU A 321 4.32 20.67 3.91
C GLU A 321 4.22 19.22 4.39
N ILE A 322 4.04 19.00 5.70
CA ILE A 322 3.87 17.68 6.31
C ILE A 322 2.37 17.36 6.34
N SER A 323 1.86 16.94 5.19
CA SER A 323 0.46 16.53 4.98
C SER A 323 0.36 15.53 3.83
N SER A 324 -0.71 14.74 3.77
CA SER A 324 -1.00 13.86 2.61
C SER A 324 -2.50 13.57 2.53
N ASP A 325 -3.10 13.72 1.33
CA ASP A 325 -4.50 13.33 1.07
C ASP A 325 -4.61 11.94 0.43
N VAL A 326 -3.59 11.49 -0.31
CA VAL A 326 -3.63 10.21 -1.04
C VAL A 326 -2.42 9.32 -0.78
N PRO A 327 -1.15 9.75 -0.97
CA PRO A 327 -0.01 8.88 -0.73
C PRO A 327 0.06 8.44 0.73
N THR A 328 0.30 7.16 0.94
CA THR A 328 0.64 6.63 2.27
C THR A 328 2.11 6.90 2.55
N PRO A 329 2.50 7.54 3.66
CA PRO A 329 3.91 7.76 4.01
C PRO A 329 4.73 6.47 4.05
N ALA A 330 6.05 6.59 4.03
CA ALA A 330 6.95 5.47 4.32
C ALA A 330 7.62 5.65 5.69
N PHE A 331 7.99 4.53 6.33
CA PHE A 331 8.85 4.53 7.51
C PHE A 331 10.14 3.79 7.18
N TYR A 332 11.27 4.47 7.29
CA TYR A 332 12.57 3.93 6.91
C TYR A 332 13.68 4.62 7.70
N ASP A 333 14.71 3.85 8.11
CA ASP A 333 15.88 4.37 8.83
C ASP A 333 15.51 5.24 10.05
N GLY A 334 14.49 4.78 10.81
CA GLY A 334 14.01 5.42 12.02
C GLY A 334 13.20 6.70 11.82
N ASP A 335 12.85 7.10 10.59
CA ASP A 335 12.08 8.31 10.29
C ASP A 335 10.90 8.04 9.35
N PHE A 336 9.90 8.93 9.40
CA PHE A 336 8.82 8.94 8.42
C PHE A 336 9.18 9.79 7.21
N PHE A 337 8.79 9.33 6.02
CA PHE A 337 8.89 10.08 4.78
C PHE A 337 7.48 10.39 4.28
N VAL A 338 7.13 11.67 4.37
CA VAL A 338 5.78 12.17 4.07
C VAL A 338 5.78 12.89 2.73
N LEU A 339 5.01 12.36 1.77
CA LEU A 339 4.81 12.95 0.45
C LEU A 339 3.47 13.70 0.42
N SER A 340 3.55 15.03 0.31
CA SER A 340 2.37 15.88 0.16
C SER A 340 1.99 15.99 -1.31
N ASP A 341 0.88 15.35 -1.67
CA ASP A 341 0.43 15.19 -3.06
C ASP A 341 0.05 16.50 -3.75
N LEU A 342 -0.75 17.35 -3.09
CA LEU A 342 -1.21 18.61 -3.65
C LEU A 342 -0.19 19.74 -3.47
N ARG A 343 0.54 19.75 -2.37
CA ARG A 343 1.53 20.80 -2.08
C ARG A 343 2.88 20.51 -2.72
N LYS A 344 3.12 19.25 -3.14
CA LYS A 344 4.34 18.78 -3.81
C LYS A 344 5.60 18.99 -2.97
N TYR A 345 5.56 18.46 -1.75
CA TYR A 345 6.71 18.41 -0.85
C TYR A 345 6.96 16.97 -0.40
N LEU A 346 8.21 16.65 -0.18
CA LEU A 346 8.66 15.45 0.51
C LEU A 346 9.41 15.87 1.76
N SER A 347 9.04 15.31 2.91
CA SER A 347 9.65 15.64 4.20
C SER A 347 10.13 14.37 4.89
N ARG A 348 11.35 14.40 5.46
CA ARG A 348 11.84 13.42 6.43
C ARG A 348 11.51 13.91 7.83
N VAL A 349 10.71 13.15 8.57
CA VAL A 349 10.09 13.59 9.84
C VAL A 349 10.49 12.64 10.96
N GLU A 350 11.00 13.20 12.06
CA GLU A 350 11.35 12.46 13.26
C GLU A 350 10.08 11.93 13.97
N PRO A 351 9.97 10.63 14.26
CA PRO A 351 8.75 10.03 14.80
C PRO A 351 8.30 10.61 16.16
N LYS A 352 9.24 10.92 17.04
CA LYS A 352 8.94 11.31 18.42
C LYS A 352 8.48 12.75 18.56
N THR A 353 8.93 13.65 17.68
CA THR A 353 8.72 15.09 17.80
C THR A 353 7.93 15.70 16.66
N GLY A 354 7.81 15.02 15.50
CA GLY A 354 7.22 15.56 14.29
C GLY A 354 8.07 16.62 13.60
N LYS A 355 9.31 16.85 14.04
CA LYS A 355 10.22 17.81 13.40
C LYS A 355 10.73 17.27 12.07
N ALA A 356 10.65 18.09 11.03
CA ALA A 356 11.31 17.77 9.77
C ALA A 356 12.84 17.86 9.94
N LYS A 357 13.56 16.80 9.55
CA LYS A 357 15.01 16.84 9.39
C LYS A 357 15.38 17.57 8.12
N TRP A 358 14.56 17.40 7.08
CA TRP A 358 14.58 18.17 5.84
C TRP A 358 13.20 18.16 5.19
N THR A 359 12.94 19.16 4.34
CA THR A 359 11.77 19.26 3.47
C THR A 359 12.23 19.82 2.13
N ILE A 360 11.85 19.13 1.06
CA ILE A 360 12.14 19.56 -0.30
C ILE A 360 10.85 19.72 -1.11
N LYS A 361 10.88 20.61 -2.10
CA LYS A 361 9.86 20.61 -3.15
C LYS A 361 10.14 19.45 -4.10
N THR A 362 9.12 18.64 -4.39
CA THR A 362 9.28 17.51 -5.31
C THR A 362 9.54 18.00 -6.74
N PRO A 363 10.37 17.30 -7.53
CA PRO A 363 10.80 17.78 -8.85
C PRO A 363 9.68 17.78 -9.89
N GLY A 364 8.75 16.82 -9.83
CA GLY A 364 7.70 16.65 -10.85
C GLY A 364 6.70 17.80 -10.92
N SER A 365 6.19 18.04 -12.12
CA SER A 365 5.17 19.08 -12.37
C SER A 365 3.75 18.60 -12.08
N ALA A 366 3.49 17.28 -12.18
CA ALA A 366 2.19 16.69 -11.96
C ALA A 366 1.94 16.39 -10.47
N LYS A 367 0.70 16.00 -10.15
CA LYS A 367 0.29 15.56 -8.81
C LYS A 367 0.89 14.18 -8.50
N TYR A 368 1.14 13.90 -7.24
CA TYR A 368 1.54 12.58 -6.77
C TYR A 368 0.35 11.87 -6.10
N GLU A 369 0.03 10.64 -6.50
CA GLU A 369 -0.92 9.76 -5.79
C GLU A 369 -0.29 8.41 -5.45
N ALA A 370 0.80 8.03 -6.13
CA ALA A 370 1.64 6.90 -5.76
C ALA A 370 2.34 7.15 -4.41
N SER A 371 2.43 6.14 -3.59
CA SER A 371 3.10 6.20 -2.29
C SER A 371 4.61 6.06 -2.45
N PRO A 372 5.44 6.73 -1.64
CA PRO A 372 6.89 6.62 -1.71
C PRO A 372 7.37 5.20 -1.34
N LEU A 373 8.42 4.75 -2.02
CA LEU A 373 9.25 3.61 -1.66
C LEU A 373 10.53 4.12 -1.00
N ALA A 374 10.93 3.55 0.13
CA ALA A 374 12.17 3.89 0.83
C ALA A 374 13.07 2.65 0.96
N ALA A 375 14.28 2.71 0.41
CA ALA A 375 15.26 1.62 0.47
C ALA A 375 16.65 2.10 0.05
N ASP A 376 17.69 1.41 0.50
CA ASP A 376 19.09 1.62 0.06
C ASP A 376 19.56 3.08 0.16
N GLY A 377 19.17 3.77 1.24
CA GLY A 377 19.48 5.19 1.43
C GLY A 377 18.76 6.14 0.48
N LYS A 378 17.72 5.70 -0.23
CA LYS A 378 17.01 6.45 -1.25
C LYS A 378 15.50 6.42 -1.04
N ILE A 379 14.83 7.46 -1.55
CA ILE A 379 13.37 7.53 -1.65
C ILE A 379 13.03 7.60 -3.14
N TYR A 380 12.13 6.73 -3.57
CA TYR A 380 11.63 6.67 -4.94
C TYR A 380 10.18 7.13 -4.96
N ILE A 381 9.87 8.09 -5.80
CA ILE A 381 8.51 8.61 -6.01
C ILE A 381 8.22 8.65 -7.52
N ILE A 382 6.94 8.63 -7.88
CA ILE A 382 6.48 8.78 -9.26
C ILE A 382 5.21 9.63 -9.28
N ASP A 383 5.11 10.56 -10.21
CA ASP A 383 3.97 11.45 -10.34
C ASP A 383 2.94 10.96 -11.38
N HIS A 384 1.83 11.66 -11.50
CA HIS A 384 0.75 11.34 -12.45
C HIS A 384 1.20 11.33 -13.92
N ALA A 385 2.21 12.10 -14.27
CA ALA A 385 2.77 12.14 -15.62
C ALA A 385 3.71 10.95 -15.92
N GLY A 386 4.01 10.11 -14.92
CA GLY A 386 4.97 9.02 -15.04
C GLY A 386 6.41 9.49 -14.90
N GLU A 387 6.63 10.65 -14.28
CA GLU A 387 7.97 11.12 -13.96
C GLU A 387 8.42 10.53 -12.62
N ALA A 388 9.38 9.60 -12.67
CA ALA A 388 9.98 9.01 -11.49
C ALA A 388 11.11 9.89 -10.97
N ALA A 389 11.29 9.95 -9.65
CA ALA A 389 12.41 10.66 -9.04
C ALA A 389 13.08 9.80 -7.95
N VAL A 390 14.39 9.91 -7.88
CA VAL A 390 15.26 9.30 -6.87
C VAL A 390 15.82 10.42 -6.00
N ILE A 391 15.58 10.32 -4.69
CA ILE A 391 15.96 11.32 -3.69
C ILE A 391 16.85 10.65 -2.65
N ASP A 392 17.93 11.30 -2.25
CA ASP A 392 18.77 10.87 -1.13
C ASP A 392 17.98 10.96 0.18
N ALA A 393 17.87 9.84 0.90
CA ALA A 393 17.08 9.78 2.12
C ALA A 393 17.71 10.58 3.27
N ALA A 394 19.03 10.79 3.27
CA ALA A 394 19.74 11.45 4.36
C ALA A 394 19.54 12.98 4.33
N ASN A 395 19.64 13.61 3.15
CA ASN A 395 19.68 15.06 3.00
C ASN A 395 18.59 15.66 2.10
N GLY A 396 17.83 14.83 1.36
CA GLY A 396 16.77 15.29 0.46
C GLY A 396 17.24 15.71 -0.93
N ASP A 397 18.51 15.53 -1.27
CA ASP A 397 19.03 15.87 -2.60
C ASP A 397 18.33 15.03 -3.69
N VAL A 398 17.86 15.70 -4.74
CA VAL A 398 17.29 15.02 -5.92
C VAL A 398 18.44 14.46 -6.76
N LEU A 399 18.63 13.14 -6.69
CA LEU A 399 19.70 12.44 -7.39
C LEU A 399 19.41 12.31 -8.88
N LYS A 400 18.17 12.02 -9.23
CA LYS A 400 17.74 11.85 -10.63
C LYS A 400 16.25 12.08 -10.80
N VAL A 401 15.86 12.54 -11.98
CA VAL A 401 14.46 12.63 -12.45
C VAL A 401 14.38 11.93 -13.80
N ILE A 402 13.46 10.98 -13.93
CA ILE A 402 13.36 10.10 -15.10
C ILE A 402 11.93 10.07 -15.62
N PRO A 403 11.65 10.58 -16.82
CA PRO A 403 10.37 10.35 -17.47
C PRO A 403 10.27 8.89 -17.91
N MET A 404 9.24 8.16 -17.47
CA MET A 404 9.03 6.75 -17.86
C MET A 404 8.25 6.65 -19.17
N ASP A 405 6.97 7.00 -19.17
CA ASP A 405 6.11 6.98 -20.35
C ASP A 405 5.45 8.34 -20.56
N LYS A 406 5.11 8.64 -21.81
CA LYS A 406 4.17 9.72 -22.08
C LYS A 406 2.76 9.24 -21.72
N VAL A 407 2.21 9.79 -20.66
CA VAL A 407 0.81 9.57 -20.28
C VAL A 407 -0.09 10.29 -21.28
N SER A 408 -1.04 9.58 -21.85
CA SER A 408 -2.01 10.12 -22.81
C SER A 408 -3.43 10.15 -22.25
N GLY A 409 -4.18 11.21 -22.55
CA GLY A 409 -5.58 11.36 -22.18
C GLY A 409 -5.78 11.62 -20.69
N GLN A 410 -6.87 11.07 -20.12
CA GLN A 410 -7.23 11.22 -18.70
C GLN A 410 -6.58 10.19 -17.78
N GLN A 411 -5.84 9.22 -18.34
CA GLN A 411 -5.17 8.20 -17.56
C GLN A 411 -3.91 8.79 -16.91
N VAL A 412 -3.66 8.41 -15.67
CA VAL A 412 -2.51 8.89 -14.89
C VAL A 412 -1.86 7.74 -14.12
N VAL A 413 -0.57 7.86 -13.82
CA VAL A 413 0.15 6.88 -13.03
C VAL A 413 -0.20 7.05 -11.55
N ARG A 414 -0.70 5.96 -10.94
CA ARG A 414 -1.05 5.87 -9.51
C ARG A 414 -0.39 4.71 -8.78
N ALA A 415 0.12 3.72 -9.52
CA ALA A 415 0.81 2.58 -8.95
C ALA A 415 2.10 3.02 -8.26
N SER A 416 2.35 2.53 -7.06
CA SER A 416 3.61 2.78 -6.35
C SER A 416 4.74 1.95 -6.97
N ILE A 417 5.98 2.43 -6.82
CA ILE A 417 7.17 1.67 -7.19
C ILE A 417 7.38 0.56 -6.15
N SER A 418 7.75 -0.63 -6.59
CA SER A 418 8.16 -1.73 -5.71
C SER A 418 9.61 -2.13 -5.99
N ALA A 419 10.27 -2.74 -4.98
CA ALA A 419 11.67 -3.14 -5.06
C ALA A 419 11.88 -4.56 -4.54
N ALA A 420 12.61 -5.35 -5.29
CA ALA A 420 13.00 -6.70 -4.90
C ALA A 420 14.22 -7.16 -5.72
N TYR A 421 15.10 -7.94 -5.12
CA TYR A 421 16.25 -8.57 -5.81
C TYR A 421 17.17 -7.57 -6.51
N GLY A 422 17.41 -6.40 -5.88
CA GLY A 422 18.25 -5.33 -6.44
C GLY A 422 17.62 -4.58 -7.62
N GLN A 423 16.34 -4.80 -7.90
CA GLN A 423 15.60 -4.24 -9.03
C GLN A 423 14.42 -3.39 -8.56
N LEU A 424 14.01 -2.42 -9.39
CA LEU A 424 12.76 -1.68 -9.22
C LEU A 424 11.74 -2.16 -10.25
N PHE A 425 10.49 -2.24 -9.82
CA PHE A 425 9.36 -2.57 -10.69
C PHE A 425 8.41 -1.38 -10.73
N ILE A 426 8.31 -0.79 -11.93
CA ILE A 426 7.55 0.44 -12.17
C ILE A 426 6.43 0.13 -13.13
N ARG A 427 5.19 0.35 -12.69
CA ARG A 427 4.02 0.28 -13.55
C ARG A 427 3.59 1.68 -13.96
N THR A 428 3.47 1.89 -15.26
CA THR A 428 2.85 3.08 -15.84
C THR A 428 1.40 2.77 -16.29
N THR A 429 0.79 3.64 -17.06
CA THR A 429 -0.57 3.41 -17.59
C THR A 429 -0.61 2.31 -18.64
N SER A 430 0.50 2.05 -19.33
CA SER A 430 0.58 1.14 -20.47
C SER A 430 1.67 0.08 -20.39
N ARG A 431 2.59 0.18 -19.41
CA ARG A 431 3.76 -0.70 -19.32
C ARG A 431 4.11 -1.11 -17.90
N LEU A 432 4.75 -2.26 -17.80
CA LEU A 432 5.50 -2.70 -16.62
C LEU A 432 6.99 -2.72 -16.97
N TYR A 433 7.80 -2.07 -16.16
CA TYR A 433 9.25 -2.00 -16.28
C TYR A 433 9.92 -2.74 -15.14
N CYS A 434 11.00 -3.45 -15.46
CA CYS A 434 12.01 -3.88 -14.51
C CYS A 434 13.26 -3.04 -14.74
N VAL A 435 13.66 -2.28 -13.72
CA VAL A 435 14.82 -1.40 -13.74
C VAL A 435 15.93 -2.01 -12.90
N GLY A 436 17.15 -2.03 -13.41
CA GLY A 436 18.31 -2.65 -12.80
C GLY A 436 18.82 -3.84 -13.64
N LYS A 437 19.88 -4.49 -13.14
CA LYS A 437 20.55 -5.63 -13.81
C LYS A 437 19.95 -6.96 -13.40
#